data_22e6e67a49e769a52ff62c7ceeb5dbe2
#
_entry.id   22e6e67a49e769a52ff62c7ceeb5dbe2
#
_cell.length_a   1.000
_cell.length_b   1.000
_cell.length_c   1.000
_cell.angle_alpha   90.00
_cell.angle_beta   90.00
_cell.angle_gamma   90.00
#
_symmetry.space_group_name_H-M   'P 1'
#
loop_
_entity.id
_entity.type
_entity.pdbx_description
1 polymer ?
#
loop_
_entity_poly.entity_id
_entity_poly.type
_entity_poly.pdbx_seq_one_letter_code
_entity_poly.pdbx_strand_id
1 'polypeptide(L)'
;MDIHPLSTRGACRRNARPLAGLPGLALIVLALAACGGGVNEAADTAASPAAEAPAAETETAAPEPTLPDCGDWGIAMHAWVGYTASAQVVAEVAKNVLGCTITQTTLDEAGTTYDAMEAGSVDVIIEDWGGGRWQEWVDRGAIGEAGLNGNVGLIGMYVPQWMCDANPDIADSANLNKYAEQFITPESGGKGAWYEGPPGYTTIGEKMIAANKLNYKVINTGSEAALIDLFTKAAKNETPALGYFYEPQNFLAKVQLCRINFPANDWTDAAEASGLTDYPETPLVKLATTTLLESGSPFATLVQNFSWTNADQNQVALDIESGMSPAEAAQKWIDANKDTVNGWLAGTGASVE
;
A
#
# COMPACT_ATOMS: atom_id res chain seq x y z
N MET A 1 -12.48 -51.40 -28.75
CA MET A 1 -13.87 -50.95 -28.94
C MET A 1 -13.83 -49.47 -28.60
N ASP A 2 -13.45 -48.60 -29.54
CA ASP A 2 -14.36 -47.93 -30.50
C ASP A 2 -15.47 -47.22 -29.73
N ILE A 3 -15.74 -45.94 -29.80
CA ILE A 3 -15.82 -45.03 -30.93
C ILE A 3 -15.98 -43.57 -30.41
N HIS A 4 -15.21 -42.66 -30.86
CA HIS A 4 -15.46 -41.40 -31.61
C HIS A 4 -16.27 -40.23 -31.01
N PRO A 5 -15.88 -39.03 -31.42
CA PRO A 5 -16.33 -37.74 -30.86
C PRO A 5 -17.41 -37.07 -31.70
N LEU A 6 -18.10 -36.12 -31.14
CA LEU A 6 -18.89 -35.14 -31.91
C LEU A 6 -18.55 -33.70 -31.54
N SER A 7 -17.99 -33.08 -32.53
CA SER A 7 -17.86 -31.64 -32.77
C SER A 7 -19.21 -30.97 -32.96
N THR A 8 -19.43 -29.80 -32.36
CA THR A 8 -20.28 -28.78 -32.98
C THR A 8 -19.70 -27.39 -32.75
N ARG A 9 -19.30 -26.81 -33.86
CA ARG A 9 -19.00 -25.38 -34.03
C ARG A 9 -20.31 -24.59 -33.99
N GLY A 10 -20.32 -23.43 -33.37
CA GLY A 10 -21.37 -22.43 -33.48
C GLY A 10 -20.75 -21.05 -33.23
N ALA A 11 -20.40 -20.46 -34.20
CA ALA A 11 -20.67 -19.32 -35.03
C ALA A 11 -20.87 -17.99 -34.26
N CYS A 12 -19.91 -17.16 -34.54
CA CYS A 12 -19.80 -15.71 -34.41
C CYS A 12 -21.10 -14.97 -34.81
N ARG A 13 -21.58 -14.04 -33.98
CA ARG A 13 -22.38 -12.90 -34.46
C ARG A 13 -21.89 -11.61 -33.85
N ARG A 14 -21.17 -10.87 -34.67
CA ARG A 14 -20.97 -9.43 -34.52
C ARG A 14 -22.32 -8.73 -34.78
N ASN A 15 -22.73 -7.84 -33.91
CA ASN A 15 -23.68 -6.79 -34.22
C ASN A 15 -23.03 -5.44 -33.91
N ALA A 16 -22.66 -4.78 -34.99
CA ALA A 16 -22.40 -3.36 -35.05
C ALA A 16 -23.67 -2.63 -35.52
N ARG A 17 -23.98 -1.48 -34.91
CA ARG A 17 -24.70 -0.35 -35.52
C ARG A 17 -25.04 0.73 -34.50
N PRO A 18 -25.31 2.00 -34.91
CA PRO A 18 -24.42 2.94 -35.58
C PRO A 18 -24.37 4.33 -34.89
N LEU A 19 -23.54 5.19 -35.44
CA LEU A 19 -23.40 6.63 -35.18
C LEU A 19 -24.66 7.43 -35.64
N ALA A 20 -25.04 8.43 -34.84
CA ALA A 20 -25.66 9.69 -35.26
C ALA A 20 -25.64 10.61 -34.01
N GLY A 21 -25.35 11.90 -34.01
CA GLY A 21 -25.12 12.93 -34.98
C GLY A 21 -24.76 14.19 -34.18
N LEU A 22 -23.87 15.00 -34.70
CA LEU A 22 -23.64 16.41 -34.35
C LEU A 22 -24.82 17.26 -34.90
N PRO A 23 -25.10 18.48 -34.44
CA PRO A 23 -24.25 19.68 -34.64
C PRO A 23 -24.33 20.72 -33.51
N GLY A 24 -23.43 21.60 -33.41
CA GLY A 24 -23.40 22.99 -33.92
C GLY A 24 -22.68 23.95 -33.03
N LEU A 25 -21.67 24.54 -33.57
CA LEU A 25 -21.25 25.94 -33.63
C LEU A 25 -21.64 26.92 -32.50
N ALA A 26 -20.63 27.59 -31.96
CA ALA A 26 -20.51 29.05 -32.03
C ALA A 26 -19.12 29.54 -31.62
N LEU A 27 -18.39 30.05 -32.58
CA LEU A 27 -17.25 30.95 -32.41
C LEU A 27 -17.79 32.33 -31.92
N ILE A 28 -17.09 32.93 -30.96
CA ILE A 28 -17.05 34.41 -30.85
C ILE A 28 -15.58 34.82 -30.64
N VAL A 29 -15.03 35.40 -31.71
CA VAL A 29 -13.82 36.19 -31.71
C VAL A 29 -14.23 37.64 -31.42
N LEU A 30 -13.56 38.29 -30.49
CA LEU A 30 -13.58 39.77 -30.41
C LEU A 30 -12.13 40.25 -30.19
N ALA A 31 -11.58 40.74 -31.28
CA ALA A 31 -10.40 41.62 -31.28
C ALA A 31 -10.86 43.05 -31.13
N LEU A 32 -10.20 43.82 -30.31
CA LEU A 32 -10.23 45.28 -30.40
C LEU A 32 -8.82 45.84 -30.18
N ALA A 33 -8.31 46.35 -31.27
CA ALA A 33 -7.15 47.22 -31.32
C ALA A 33 -7.63 48.67 -31.09
N ALA A 34 -6.85 49.46 -30.40
CA ALA A 34 -6.90 50.93 -30.52
C ALA A 34 -5.52 51.54 -30.36
N CYS A 35 -5.11 52.19 -31.41
CA CYS A 35 -3.94 53.03 -31.58
C CYS A 35 -4.13 54.42 -30.93
N GLY A 36 -3.02 55.08 -30.65
CA GLY A 36 -2.88 56.52 -30.46
C GLY A 36 -1.53 56.77 -29.78
N GLY A 37 -0.54 57.33 -30.33
CA GLY A 37 -0.25 58.37 -31.32
C GLY A 37 -0.01 59.68 -30.60
N GLY A 38 1.26 60.16 -30.51
CA GLY A 38 1.55 61.48 -30.01
C GLY A 38 3.06 61.78 -29.95
N VAL A 39 3.48 62.65 -30.79
CA VAL A 39 4.84 63.02 -31.24
C VAL A 39 5.45 64.14 -30.40
N ASN A 40 6.82 64.23 -30.45
CA ASN A 40 7.74 65.39 -30.38
C ASN A 40 7.85 66.16 -29.04
N GLU A 41 9.03 66.49 -28.55
CA GLU A 41 9.97 67.43 -29.15
C GLU A 41 11.33 67.36 -28.45
N ALA A 42 12.36 67.60 -29.21
CA ALA A 42 13.77 67.64 -28.79
C ALA A 42 14.11 68.91 -28.03
N ALA A 43 14.97 68.84 -27.06
CA ALA A 43 15.85 69.96 -26.67
C ALA A 43 17.21 69.44 -26.21
N ASP A 44 18.18 69.82 -26.97
CA ASP A 44 19.62 69.74 -26.84
C ASP A 44 20.11 70.51 -25.59
N THR A 45 21.01 69.96 -24.79
CA THR A 45 22.08 70.71 -24.12
C THR A 45 23.12 69.82 -23.43
N ALA A 46 24.33 69.92 -23.91
CA ALA A 46 25.64 69.93 -23.25
C ALA A 46 26.11 68.74 -22.36
N ALA A 47 27.15 68.15 -22.84
CA ALA A 47 28.02 67.20 -22.20
C ALA A 47 28.71 67.70 -20.92
N SER A 48 28.85 66.85 -19.95
CA SER A 48 29.94 66.84 -18.98
C SER A 48 30.30 65.39 -18.65
N PRO A 49 31.58 65.03 -18.53
CA PRO A 49 31.98 63.62 -18.42
C PRO A 49 31.74 63.08 -17.04
N ALA A 50 30.91 62.08 -16.93
CA ALA A 50 30.72 61.29 -15.73
C ALA A 50 31.68 60.14 -15.68
N ALA A 51 32.32 59.97 -14.52
CA ALA A 51 33.28 58.95 -14.18
C ALA A 51 32.79 57.55 -14.49
N GLU A 52 33.67 56.70 -15.01
CA GLU A 52 33.52 55.27 -15.15
C GLU A 52 33.26 54.67 -13.77
N ALA A 53 32.04 54.11 -13.55
CA ALA A 53 31.77 53.20 -12.47
C ALA A 53 32.38 51.84 -12.79
N PRO A 54 33.02 51.16 -11.80
CA PRO A 54 33.56 49.85 -12.05
C PRO A 54 32.43 48.84 -12.44
N ALA A 55 32.68 48.09 -13.48
CA ALA A 55 31.83 47.00 -13.93
C ALA A 55 31.51 46.06 -12.73
N ALA A 56 30.25 45.94 -12.40
CA ALA A 56 29.81 44.89 -11.48
C ALA A 56 30.20 43.53 -12.10
N GLU A 57 31.12 42.83 -11.49
CA GLU A 57 31.36 41.43 -11.77
C GLU A 57 30.08 40.68 -11.56
N THR A 58 29.50 40.18 -12.65
CA THR A 58 28.37 39.26 -12.58
C THR A 58 28.92 37.98 -11.95
N GLU A 59 28.69 37.82 -10.68
CA GLU A 59 28.94 36.57 -9.97
C GLU A 59 28.11 35.48 -10.67
N THR A 60 28.81 34.66 -11.48
CA THR A 60 28.19 33.49 -12.12
C THR A 60 27.84 32.55 -10.98
N ALA A 61 26.55 32.45 -10.70
CA ALA A 61 26.03 31.47 -9.72
C ALA A 61 26.62 30.10 -10.10
N ALA A 62 27.22 29.43 -9.12
CA ALA A 62 27.69 28.08 -9.31
C ALA A 62 26.50 27.22 -9.79
N PRO A 63 26.71 26.30 -10.74
CA PRO A 63 25.62 25.43 -11.16
C PRO A 63 25.07 24.69 -9.94
N GLU A 64 23.75 24.74 -9.77
CA GLU A 64 23.07 23.95 -8.76
C GLU A 64 23.48 22.48 -8.93
N PRO A 65 23.76 21.75 -7.84
CA PRO A 65 24.11 20.35 -7.94
C PRO A 65 22.94 19.60 -8.59
N THR A 66 23.17 19.10 -9.79
CA THR A 66 22.18 18.22 -10.44
C THR A 66 22.15 16.91 -9.70
N LEU A 67 20.93 16.50 -9.25
CA LEU A 67 20.74 15.19 -8.65
C LEU A 67 21.14 14.10 -9.64
N PRO A 68 21.68 12.97 -9.16
CA PRO A 68 21.92 11.80 -10.01
C PRO A 68 20.61 11.37 -10.68
N ASP A 69 20.71 10.78 -11.88
CA ASP A 69 19.56 10.17 -12.55
C ASP A 69 18.95 9.09 -11.64
N CYS A 70 17.67 9.25 -11.33
CA CYS A 70 16.99 8.34 -10.43
C CYS A 70 16.58 7.02 -11.11
N GLY A 71 16.33 7.03 -12.42
CA GLY A 71 15.92 5.87 -13.21
C GLY A 71 14.42 5.54 -13.15
N ASP A 72 14.09 4.39 -13.75
CA ASP A 72 12.73 3.85 -13.87
C ASP A 72 12.60 2.62 -12.98
N TRP A 73 11.64 2.62 -12.03
CA TRP A 73 11.48 1.57 -11.04
C TRP A 73 10.03 1.14 -10.85
N GLY A 74 9.83 -0.13 -10.49
CA GLY A 74 8.55 -0.75 -10.25
C GLY A 74 8.28 -0.99 -8.77
N ILE A 75 7.13 -0.50 -8.26
CA ILE A 75 6.63 -0.83 -6.92
C ILE A 75 5.50 -1.85 -7.05
N ALA A 76 5.61 -2.99 -6.36
CA ALA A 76 4.50 -3.90 -6.18
C ALA A 76 3.42 -3.24 -5.31
N MET A 77 2.15 -3.42 -5.67
CA MET A 77 1.00 -2.91 -4.92
C MET A 77 0.16 -4.08 -4.42
N HIS A 78 -0.08 -4.16 -3.13
CA HIS A 78 -0.94 -5.16 -2.53
C HIS A 78 -2.32 -4.61 -2.15
N ALA A 79 -3.31 -5.50 -2.02
CA ALA A 79 -4.71 -5.14 -1.99
C ALA A 79 -5.26 -4.76 -0.60
N TRP A 80 -4.48 -4.07 0.24
CA TRP A 80 -4.97 -3.47 1.49
C TRP A 80 -4.55 -2.02 1.61
N VAL A 81 -5.36 -1.25 2.33
CA VAL A 81 -5.20 0.21 2.37
C VAL A 81 -3.90 0.65 3.05
N GLY A 82 -3.43 -0.08 4.06
CA GLY A 82 -2.16 0.19 4.75
C GLY A 82 -0.97 0.10 3.80
N TYR A 83 -0.93 -0.95 2.97
CA TYR A 83 0.10 -1.08 1.94
C TYR A 83 0.03 0.06 0.91
N THR A 84 -1.18 0.40 0.48
CA THR A 84 -1.38 1.53 -0.44
C THR A 84 -0.81 2.82 0.15
N ALA A 85 -1.01 3.05 1.45
CA ALA A 85 -0.45 4.20 2.16
C ALA A 85 1.08 4.20 2.13
N SER A 86 1.73 3.09 2.53
CA SER A 86 3.18 2.93 2.55
C SER A 86 3.80 3.14 1.18
N ALA A 87 3.29 2.42 0.18
CA ALA A 87 3.83 2.42 -1.17
C ALA A 87 3.62 3.78 -1.86
N GLN A 88 2.48 4.44 -1.61
CA GLN A 88 2.20 5.73 -2.22
C GLN A 88 3.07 6.84 -1.66
N VAL A 89 3.33 6.86 -0.35
CA VAL A 89 4.23 7.86 0.25
C VAL A 89 5.63 7.72 -0.35
N VAL A 90 6.17 6.50 -0.45
CA VAL A 90 7.47 6.26 -1.09
C VAL A 90 7.45 6.67 -2.57
N ALA A 91 6.38 6.33 -3.30
CA ALA A 91 6.24 6.67 -4.71
C ALA A 91 6.20 8.19 -4.95
N GLU A 92 5.46 8.95 -4.10
CA GLU A 92 5.37 10.41 -4.25
C GLU A 92 6.71 11.10 -3.92
N VAL A 93 7.42 10.65 -2.88
CA VAL A 93 8.78 11.16 -2.60
C VAL A 93 9.72 10.84 -3.76
N ALA A 94 9.69 9.62 -4.28
CA ALA A 94 10.54 9.23 -5.41
C ALA A 94 10.25 10.08 -6.67
N LYS A 95 8.98 10.27 -7.02
CA LYS A 95 8.57 11.05 -8.20
C LYS A 95 8.86 12.55 -8.05
N ASN A 96 8.37 13.13 -6.93
CA ASN A 96 8.29 14.59 -6.80
C ASN A 96 9.60 15.20 -6.28
N VAL A 97 10.42 14.45 -5.55
CA VAL A 97 11.64 14.94 -4.92
C VAL A 97 12.88 14.40 -5.62
N LEU A 98 12.90 13.12 -5.99
CA LEU A 98 14.08 12.50 -6.63
C LEU A 98 13.99 12.50 -8.17
N GLY A 99 12.81 12.77 -8.75
CA GLY A 99 12.62 12.77 -10.20
C GLY A 99 12.61 11.37 -10.83
N CYS A 100 12.32 10.32 -10.04
CA CYS A 100 12.24 8.95 -10.57
C CYS A 100 10.97 8.75 -11.39
N THR A 101 11.03 7.85 -12.39
CA THR A 101 9.84 7.27 -13.01
C THR A 101 9.39 6.06 -12.18
N ILE A 102 8.21 6.12 -11.56
CA ILE A 102 7.69 5.03 -10.74
C ILE A 102 6.46 4.41 -11.39
N THR A 103 6.54 3.10 -11.68
CA THR A 103 5.41 2.27 -12.10
C THR A 103 4.88 1.48 -10.90
N GLN A 104 3.56 1.47 -10.72
CA GLN A 104 2.90 0.71 -9.66
C GLN A 104 2.10 -0.44 -10.27
N THR A 105 2.37 -1.68 -9.83
CA THR A 105 1.74 -2.89 -10.38
C THR A 105 1.07 -3.67 -9.27
N THR A 106 -0.25 -3.89 -9.40
CA THR A 106 -1.01 -4.69 -8.42
C THR A 106 -0.70 -6.17 -8.59
N LEU A 107 -0.29 -6.80 -7.51
CA LEU A 107 0.06 -8.22 -7.42
C LEU A 107 -0.48 -8.80 -6.12
N ASP A 108 -0.68 -10.12 -6.10
CA ASP A 108 -0.96 -10.83 -4.86
C ASP A 108 0.31 -10.92 -4.02
N GLU A 109 0.17 -10.83 -2.69
CA GLU A 109 1.29 -10.95 -1.75
C GLU A 109 2.03 -12.28 -1.89
N ALA A 110 3.26 -12.34 -1.40
CA ALA A 110 4.13 -13.51 -1.34
C ALA A 110 4.61 -14.02 -2.73
N GLY A 111 4.56 -15.31 -2.98
CA GLY A 111 5.24 -15.97 -4.09
C GLY A 111 5.04 -15.32 -5.45
N THR A 112 3.83 -14.88 -5.79
CA THR A 112 3.55 -14.19 -7.05
C THR A 112 4.36 -12.91 -7.21
N THR A 113 4.49 -12.13 -6.13
CA THR A 113 5.28 -10.89 -6.18
C THR A 113 6.78 -11.18 -6.20
N TYR A 114 7.26 -12.17 -5.45
CA TYR A 114 8.68 -12.54 -5.47
C TYR A 114 9.09 -13.06 -6.86
N ASP A 115 8.26 -13.86 -7.53
CA ASP A 115 8.49 -14.29 -8.91
C ASP A 115 8.50 -13.12 -9.89
N ALA A 116 7.62 -12.12 -9.70
CA ALA A 116 7.60 -10.91 -10.51
C ALA A 116 8.85 -10.04 -10.31
N MET A 117 9.39 -9.98 -9.08
CA MET A 117 10.67 -9.33 -8.78
C MET A 117 11.83 -10.05 -9.45
N GLU A 118 11.90 -11.39 -9.35
CA GLU A 118 12.93 -12.18 -10.03
C GLU A 118 12.88 -12.02 -11.56
N ALA A 119 11.67 -11.89 -12.11
CA ALA A 119 11.47 -11.62 -13.54
C ALA A 119 11.76 -10.16 -13.96
N GLY A 120 12.03 -9.26 -13.01
CA GLY A 120 12.26 -7.83 -13.27
C GLY A 120 11.01 -7.04 -13.66
N SER A 121 9.83 -7.53 -13.27
CA SER A 121 8.55 -6.85 -13.57
C SER A 121 8.21 -5.77 -12.53
N VAL A 122 8.70 -5.92 -11.32
CA VAL A 122 8.66 -4.95 -10.21
C VAL A 122 9.98 -5.03 -9.43
N ASP A 123 10.34 -3.96 -8.75
CA ASP A 123 11.64 -3.85 -8.11
C ASP A 123 11.58 -3.83 -6.59
N VAL A 124 10.44 -3.46 -5.99
CA VAL A 124 10.35 -3.28 -4.55
C VAL A 124 8.99 -3.66 -3.98
N ILE A 125 9.04 -4.24 -2.78
CA ILE A 125 7.94 -4.41 -1.85
C ILE A 125 8.24 -3.51 -0.63
N ILE A 126 7.34 -2.58 -0.32
CA ILE A 126 7.54 -1.62 0.78
C ILE A 126 7.15 -2.20 2.14
N GLU A 127 6.32 -3.22 2.16
CA GLU A 127 5.78 -3.83 3.37
C GLU A 127 5.50 -5.31 3.12
N ASP A 128 6.39 -6.17 3.59
CA ASP A 128 6.23 -7.62 3.47
C ASP A 128 5.89 -8.25 4.82
N TRP A 129 4.82 -9.07 4.82
CA TRP A 129 4.32 -9.82 5.97
C TRP A 129 4.75 -11.28 5.97
N GLY A 130 5.58 -11.66 5.01
CA GLY A 130 5.87 -13.05 4.66
C GLY A 130 6.63 -13.86 5.69
N GLY A 131 7.15 -13.26 6.78
CA GLY A 131 7.82 -14.02 7.84
C GLY A 131 9.01 -14.83 7.35
N GLY A 132 9.78 -14.34 6.36
CA GLY A 132 10.95 -15.05 5.80
C GLY A 132 10.64 -15.95 4.59
N ARG A 133 9.40 -15.99 4.09
CA ARG A 133 9.04 -16.79 2.90
C ARG A 133 9.80 -16.40 1.63
N TRP A 134 10.38 -15.20 1.60
CA TRP A 134 11.23 -14.70 0.50
C TRP A 134 12.62 -15.33 0.45
N GLN A 135 13.03 -16.12 1.44
CA GLN A 135 14.40 -16.63 1.57
C GLN A 135 14.89 -17.39 0.34
N GLU A 136 14.00 -18.15 -0.30
CA GLU A 136 14.33 -18.87 -1.53
C GLU A 136 14.80 -17.94 -2.66
N TRP A 137 14.19 -16.77 -2.82
CA TRP A 137 14.58 -15.79 -3.85
C TRP A 137 15.84 -15.01 -3.45
N VAL A 138 16.06 -14.81 -2.15
CA VAL A 138 17.33 -14.26 -1.62
C VAL A 138 18.47 -15.23 -1.90
N ASP A 139 18.29 -16.52 -1.62
CA ASP A 139 19.30 -17.55 -1.87
C ASP A 139 19.64 -17.68 -3.37
N ARG A 140 18.70 -17.36 -4.25
CA ARG A 140 18.94 -17.28 -5.71
C ARG A 140 19.60 -15.97 -6.15
N GLY A 141 19.75 -15.01 -5.26
CA GLY A 141 20.30 -13.69 -5.56
C GLY A 141 19.37 -12.76 -6.36
N ALA A 142 18.08 -13.07 -6.42
CA ALA A 142 17.10 -12.27 -7.15
C ALA A 142 16.67 -11.02 -6.37
N ILE A 143 16.49 -11.18 -5.06
CA ILE A 143 16.04 -10.11 -4.16
C ILE A 143 16.93 -10.05 -2.91
N GLY A 144 16.81 -8.96 -2.17
CA GLY A 144 17.44 -8.79 -0.86
C GLY A 144 16.54 -7.98 0.07
N GLU A 145 16.82 -8.07 1.37
CA GLU A 145 16.17 -7.23 2.36
C GLU A 145 16.70 -5.79 2.26
N ALA A 146 15.78 -4.84 2.11
CA ALA A 146 16.08 -3.41 2.14
C ALA A 146 15.86 -2.79 3.55
N GLY A 147 15.79 -3.64 4.57
CA GLY A 147 15.60 -3.27 5.97
C GLY A 147 14.14 -3.23 6.42
N LEU A 148 13.94 -2.91 7.70
CA LEU A 148 12.60 -2.77 8.28
C LEU A 148 11.92 -1.50 7.77
N ASN A 149 10.60 -1.54 7.61
CA ASN A 149 9.84 -0.33 7.28
C ASN A 149 9.35 0.46 8.52
N GLY A 150 9.66 -0.04 9.71
CA GLY A 150 9.34 0.57 10.99
C GLY A 150 8.00 0.15 11.60
N ASN A 151 7.13 -0.49 10.81
CA ASN A 151 5.87 -1.03 11.31
C ASN A 151 6.07 -2.38 12.00
N VAL A 152 5.21 -2.63 12.98
CA VAL A 152 5.07 -3.93 13.61
C VAL A 152 3.68 -4.47 13.29
N GLY A 153 3.65 -5.58 12.58
CA GLY A 153 2.43 -6.29 12.24
C GLY A 153 1.94 -7.17 13.39
N LEU A 154 0.65 -7.10 13.69
CA LEU A 154 0.01 -7.95 14.67
C LEU A 154 -1.27 -8.53 14.05
N ILE A 155 -1.22 -9.80 13.69
CA ILE A 155 -2.38 -10.54 13.22
C ILE A 155 -3.06 -11.23 14.39
N GLY A 156 -4.39 -11.39 14.35
CA GLY A 156 -5.12 -12.15 15.36
C GLY A 156 -6.52 -12.52 14.91
N MET A 157 -7.19 -13.32 15.76
CA MET A 157 -8.60 -13.61 15.64
C MET A 157 -9.37 -12.71 16.59
N TYR A 158 -10.46 -12.16 16.12
CA TYR A 158 -11.25 -11.18 16.85
C TYR A 158 -12.73 -11.53 16.82
N VAL A 159 -13.43 -11.05 17.86
CA VAL A 159 -14.89 -10.99 17.92
C VAL A 159 -15.31 -9.53 18.19
N PRO A 160 -16.55 -9.11 17.89
CA PRO A 160 -17.05 -7.81 18.32
C PRO A 160 -16.94 -7.66 19.86
N GLN A 161 -16.56 -6.47 20.34
CA GLN A 161 -16.30 -6.19 21.75
C GLN A 161 -17.45 -6.63 22.68
N TRP A 162 -18.71 -6.41 22.25
CA TRP A 162 -19.89 -6.78 23.01
C TRP A 162 -19.93 -8.27 23.41
N MET A 163 -19.31 -9.16 22.63
CA MET A 163 -19.23 -10.59 22.95
C MET A 163 -18.34 -10.84 24.16
N CYS A 164 -17.20 -10.17 24.25
CA CYS A 164 -16.32 -10.25 25.42
C CYS A 164 -16.92 -9.58 26.64
N ASP A 165 -17.65 -8.47 26.46
CA ASP A 165 -18.34 -7.79 27.56
C ASP A 165 -19.41 -8.68 28.16
N ALA A 166 -20.12 -9.44 27.32
CA ALA A 166 -21.15 -10.39 27.77
C ALA A 166 -20.54 -11.69 28.33
N ASN A 167 -19.44 -12.16 27.77
CA ASN A 167 -18.80 -13.44 28.10
C ASN A 167 -17.28 -13.29 28.08
N PRO A 168 -16.63 -12.77 29.13
CA PRO A 168 -15.18 -12.50 29.13
C PRO A 168 -14.30 -13.71 28.83
N ASP A 169 -14.78 -14.93 29.11
CA ASP A 169 -14.02 -16.15 28.86
C ASP A 169 -13.94 -16.54 27.37
N ILE A 170 -14.71 -15.88 26.48
CA ILE A 170 -14.59 -16.08 25.02
C ILE A 170 -13.23 -15.60 24.51
N ALA A 171 -12.60 -14.64 25.19
CA ALA A 171 -11.29 -14.14 24.83
C ALA A 171 -10.15 -15.16 24.99
N ASP A 172 -10.39 -16.28 25.65
CA ASP A 172 -9.44 -17.41 25.74
C ASP A 172 -9.79 -18.46 24.69
N SER A 173 -8.86 -18.74 23.78
CA SER A 173 -9.02 -19.72 22.70
C SER A 173 -9.41 -21.12 23.18
N ALA A 174 -9.03 -21.52 24.37
CA ALA A 174 -9.42 -22.78 24.97
C ALA A 174 -10.95 -22.93 25.17
N ASN A 175 -11.66 -21.81 25.20
CA ASN A 175 -13.12 -21.77 25.38
C ASN A 175 -13.90 -21.67 24.06
N LEU A 176 -13.25 -21.45 22.91
CA LEU A 176 -13.94 -21.19 21.63
C LEU A 176 -14.98 -22.26 21.29
N ASN A 177 -14.72 -23.54 21.59
CA ASN A 177 -15.70 -24.60 21.31
C ASN A 177 -17.02 -24.47 22.08
N LYS A 178 -17.05 -23.76 23.22
CA LYS A 178 -18.31 -23.47 23.97
C LYS A 178 -19.22 -22.54 23.16
N TYR A 179 -18.64 -21.74 22.30
CA TYR A 179 -19.31 -20.70 21.53
C TYR A 179 -19.56 -21.07 20.07
N ALA A 180 -19.02 -22.20 19.59
CA ALA A 180 -19.03 -22.57 18.18
C ALA A 180 -20.43 -22.51 17.54
N GLU A 181 -21.46 -22.90 18.27
CA GLU A 181 -22.85 -22.86 17.77
C GLU A 181 -23.36 -21.44 17.49
N GLN A 182 -22.86 -20.43 18.21
CA GLN A 182 -23.25 -19.03 17.99
C GLN A 182 -22.72 -18.46 16.67
N PHE A 183 -21.65 -19.06 16.14
CA PHE A 183 -21.00 -18.64 14.91
C PHE A 183 -21.44 -19.46 13.68
N ILE A 184 -22.45 -20.34 13.81
CA ILE A 184 -22.93 -21.13 12.67
C ILE A 184 -23.60 -20.21 11.65
N THR A 185 -23.18 -20.35 10.40
CA THR A 185 -23.77 -19.69 9.24
C THR A 185 -24.16 -20.72 8.18
N PRO A 186 -24.96 -20.37 7.18
CA PRO A 186 -25.29 -21.29 6.07
C PRO A 186 -24.03 -21.83 5.37
N GLU A 187 -22.97 -21.01 5.26
CA GLU A 187 -21.73 -21.36 4.56
C GLU A 187 -20.82 -22.27 5.41
N SER A 188 -20.94 -22.22 6.74
CA SER A 188 -20.10 -23.01 7.64
C SER A 188 -20.52 -24.48 7.75
N GLY A 189 -21.72 -24.83 7.26
CA GLY A 189 -22.15 -26.23 7.19
C GLY A 189 -22.31 -26.92 8.55
N GLY A 190 -22.82 -26.18 9.55
CA GLY A 190 -23.08 -26.68 10.91
C GLY A 190 -21.89 -26.59 11.87
N LYS A 191 -20.77 -26.00 11.43
CA LYS A 191 -19.64 -25.61 12.27
C LYS A 191 -19.68 -24.11 12.52
N GLY A 192 -18.94 -23.59 13.50
CA GLY A 192 -18.73 -22.16 13.65
C GLY A 192 -18.00 -21.59 12.43
N ALA A 193 -18.41 -20.44 11.94
CA ALA A 193 -17.71 -19.72 10.88
C ALA A 193 -16.42 -19.10 11.46
N TRP A 194 -15.32 -19.35 10.79
CA TRP A 194 -14.00 -18.75 11.04
C TRP A 194 -13.65 -17.94 9.82
N TYR A 195 -13.89 -16.64 9.88
CA TYR A 195 -13.66 -15.77 8.73
C TYR A 195 -12.18 -15.39 8.62
N GLU A 196 -11.62 -15.55 7.43
CA GLU A 196 -10.26 -15.13 7.10
C GLU A 196 -10.24 -14.06 6.01
N GLY A 197 -9.08 -13.43 5.83
CA GLY A 197 -8.83 -12.49 4.76
C GLY A 197 -8.94 -13.10 3.37
N PRO A 198 -8.78 -12.28 2.34
CA PRO A 198 -8.76 -12.76 0.97
C PRO A 198 -7.59 -13.71 0.74
N PRO A 199 -7.67 -14.56 -0.31
CA PRO A 199 -6.51 -15.33 -0.77
C PRO A 199 -5.32 -14.39 -1.00
N GLY A 200 -4.15 -14.79 -0.54
CA GLY A 200 -2.92 -13.97 -0.59
C GLY A 200 -2.56 -13.33 0.75
N TYR A 201 -3.50 -13.19 1.70
CA TYR A 201 -3.14 -12.79 3.06
C TYR A 201 -2.41 -13.91 3.81
N THR A 202 -1.54 -13.51 4.73
CA THR A 202 -0.87 -14.45 5.64
C THR A 202 -1.88 -15.00 6.64
N THR A 203 -2.41 -16.21 6.40
CA THR A 203 -3.39 -16.86 7.26
C THR A 203 -3.01 -18.28 7.60
N ILE A 204 -3.30 -18.72 8.84
CA ILE A 204 -3.02 -20.08 9.35
C ILE A 204 -4.25 -20.73 10.02
N GLY A 205 -5.46 -20.23 9.77
CA GLY A 205 -6.67 -20.67 10.47
C GLY A 205 -6.98 -22.16 10.32
N GLU A 206 -6.77 -22.76 9.16
CA GLU A 206 -6.93 -24.22 8.98
C GLU A 206 -6.02 -24.99 9.94
N LYS A 207 -4.75 -24.55 10.11
CA LYS A 207 -3.82 -25.15 11.05
C LYS A 207 -4.29 -24.94 12.50
N MET A 208 -4.71 -23.72 12.85
CA MET A 208 -5.18 -23.38 14.19
C MET A 208 -6.41 -24.20 14.57
N ILE A 209 -7.39 -24.31 13.67
CA ILE A 209 -8.60 -25.11 13.87
C ILE A 209 -8.24 -26.58 14.11
N ALA A 210 -7.37 -27.14 13.26
CA ALA A 210 -6.98 -28.56 13.36
C ALA A 210 -6.19 -28.84 14.65
N ALA A 211 -5.19 -28.03 14.97
CA ALA A 211 -4.32 -28.21 16.12
C ALA A 211 -5.08 -28.09 17.45
N ASN A 212 -5.96 -27.11 17.55
CA ASN A 212 -6.77 -26.85 18.76
C ASN A 212 -8.08 -27.63 18.78
N LYS A 213 -8.34 -28.50 17.77
CA LYS A 213 -9.54 -29.32 17.64
C LYS A 213 -10.83 -28.49 17.74
N LEU A 214 -10.84 -27.34 17.07
CA LEU A 214 -11.98 -26.42 17.11
C LEU A 214 -13.08 -26.91 16.15
N ASN A 215 -14.34 -26.76 16.57
CA ASN A 215 -15.51 -27.06 15.74
C ASN A 215 -15.86 -25.88 14.84
N TYR A 216 -14.91 -25.44 14.03
CA TYR A 216 -15.02 -24.30 13.13
C TYR A 216 -14.64 -24.69 11.70
N LYS A 217 -15.01 -23.83 10.77
CA LYS A 217 -14.67 -23.96 9.34
C LYS A 217 -14.21 -22.60 8.82
N VAL A 218 -13.06 -22.58 8.13
CA VAL A 218 -12.55 -21.39 7.47
C VAL A 218 -13.48 -20.96 6.33
N ILE A 219 -13.73 -19.66 6.26
CA ILE A 219 -14.48 -18.97 5.21
C ILE A 219 -13.67 -17.75 4.79
N ASN A 220 -13.17 -17.74 3.56
CA ASN A 220 -12.45 -16.58 3.04
C ASN A 220 -13.43 -15.49 2.63
N THR A 221 -13.19 -14.27 3.07
CA THR A 221 -14.08 -13.12 2.81
C THR A 221 -13.92 -12.51 1.40
N GLY A 222 -12.83 -12.83 0.72
CA GLY A 222 -12.56 -12.39 -0.65
C GLY A 222 -11.95 -10.99 -0.78
N SER A 223 -12.07 -10.12 0.23
CA SER A 223 -11.43 -8.80 0.26
C SER A 223 -11.33 -8.23 1.68
N GLU A 224 -10.40 -7.28 1.90
CA GLU A 224 -10.34 -6.51 3.15
C GLU A 224 -11.65 -5.78 3.45
N ALA A 225 -12.25 -5.16 2.43
CA ALA A 225 -13.52 -4.46 2.56
C ALA A 225 -14.64 -5.39 3.08
N ALA A 226 -14.64 -6.67 2.70
CA ALA A 226 -15.60 -7.65 3.20
C ALA A 226 -15.36 -8.01 4.67
N LEU A 227 -14.11 -8.07 5.15
CA LEU A 227 -13.81 -8.21 6.58
C LEU A 227 -14.28 -7.00 7.39
N ILE A 228 -14.01 -5.79 6.90
CA ILE A 228 -14.46 -4.54 7.51
C ILE A 228 -15.98 -4.48 7.60
N ASP A 229 -16.69 -4.84 6.52
CA ASP A 229 -18.15 -4.89 6.48
C ASP A 229 -18.73 -5.94 7.46
N LEU A 230 -18.09 -7.12 7.51
CA LEU A 230 -18.44 -8.18 8.45
C LEU A 230 -18.45 -7.65 9.90
N PHE A 231 -17.32 -7.11 10.35
CA PHE A 231 -17.18 -6.62 11.73
C PHE A 231 -18.00 -5.36 12.01
N THR A 232 -18.14 -4.47 11.04
CA THR A 232 -19.01 -3.29 11.17
C THR A 232 -20.46 -3.70 11.40
N LYS A 233 -20.97 -4.66 10.63
CA LYS A 233 -22.33 -5.18 10.78
C LYS A 233 -22.49 -5.96 12.08
N ALA A 234 -21.51 -6.80 12.42
CA ALA A 234 -21.51 -7.61 13.63
C ALA A 234 -21.52 -6.74 14.90
N ALA A 235 -20.71 -5.69 14.94
CA ALA A 235 -20.68 -4.74 16.05
C ALA A 235 -22.00 -3.94 16.16
N LYS A 236 -22.51 -3.43 15.02
CA LYS A 236 -23.71 -2.60 14.98
C LYS A 236 -24.99 -3.36 15.34
N ASN A 237 -25.11 -4.60 14.87
CA ASN A 237 -26.33 -5.39 14.98
C ASN A 237 -26.28 -6.40 16.13
N GLU A 238 -25.20 -6.41 16.91
CA GLU A 238 -24.93 -7.40 17.97
C GLU A 238 -25.09 -8.85 17.46
N THR A 239 -24.52 -9.12 16.25
CA THR A 239 -24.50 -10.46 15.68
C THR A 239 -23.13 -11.10 15.89
N PRO A 240 -23.05 -12.40 16.28
CA PRO A 240 -21.77 -13.06 16.47
C PRO A 240 -20.96 -13.12 15.18
N ALA A 241 -19.68 -12.78 15.26
CA ALA A 241 -18.70 -13.00 14.21
C ALA A 241 -17.33 -13.31 14.85
N LEU A 242 -16.62 -14.28 14.29
CA LEU A 242 -15.23 -14.59 14.62
C LEU A 242 -14.42 -14.49 13.35
N GLY A 243 -13.42 -13.63 13.34
CA GLY A 243 -12.65 -13.44 12.13
C GLY A 243 -11.24 -12.91 12.36
N TYR A 244 -10.43 -13.10 11.36
CA TYR A 244 -9.11 -12.54 11.20
C TYR A 244 -9.15 -11.02 11.14
N PHE A 245 -8.23 -10.36 11.82
CA PHE A 245 -7.92 -8.96 11.60
C PHE A 245 -6.45 -8.67 11.97
N TYR A 246 -5.99 -7.44 11.73
CA TYR A 246 -4.56 -7.13 11.90
C TYR A 246 -4.31 -5.65 12.19
N GLU A 247 -3.12 -5.37 12.70
CA GLU A 247 -2.54 -4.04 12.84
C GLU A 247 -1.21 -3.96 12.08
N PRO A 248 -0.84 -2.81 11.48
CA PRO A 248 -1.55 -1.53 11.49
C PRO A 248 -2.78 -1.53 10.57
N GLN A 249 -3.91 -1.12 11.13
CA GLN A 249 -5.16 -0.89 10.39
C GLN A 249 -6.07 0.04 11.20
N ASN A 250 -6.45 1.18 10.63
CA ASN A 250 -7.19 2.22 11.33
C ASN A 250 -8.64 1.83 11.70
N PHE A 251 -9.17 0.77 11.09
CA PHE A 251 -10.51 0.25 11.38
C PHE A 251 -10.71 -0.08 12.86
N LEU A 252 -9.68 -0.62 13.53
CA LEU A 252 -9.73 -0.97 14.96
C LEU A 252 -9.93 0.25 15.88
N ALA A 253 -9.59 1.45 15.41
CA ALA A 253 -9.90 2.69 16.12
C ALA A 253 -11.38 3.09 15.98
N LYS A 254 -12.07 2.62 14.94
CA LYS A 254 -13.47 2.96 14.62
C LYS A 254 -14.46 1.93 15.17
N VAL A 255 -14.09 0.65 15.17
CA VAL A 255 -14.91 -0.47 15.60
C VAL A 255 -14.15 -1.27 16.65
N GLN A 256 -14.68 -1.30 17.86
CA GLN A 256 -14.05 -2.03 18.95
C GLN A 256 -14.23 -3.54 18.76
N LEU A 257 -13.11 -4.22 18.65
CA LEU A 257 -13.02 -5.68 18.60
C LEU A 257 -12.28 -6.20 19.82
N CYS A 258 -12.65 -7.37 20.26
CA CYS A 258 -11.97 -8.11 21.31
C CYS A 258 -11.15 -9.23 20.68
N ARG A 259 -9.84 -9.25 20.98
CA ARG A 259 -8.93 -10.26 20.49
C ARG A 259 -9.13 -11.59 21.23
N ILE A 260 -9.08 -12.68 20.51
CA ILE A 260 -8.99 -14.03 21.07
C ILE A 260 -7.53 -14.35 21.32
N ASN A 261 -7.20 -14.70 22.56
CA ASN A 261 -5.83 -14.98 22.95
C ASN A 261 -5.54 -16.49 22.79
N PHE A 262 -4.65 -16.81 21.88
CA PHE A 262 -4.03 -18.11 21.78
C PHE A 262 -2.74 -18.14 22.61
N PRO A 263 -2.15 -19.32 22.89
CA PRO A 263 -0.83 -19.41 23.48
C PRO A 263 0.18 -18.59 22.66
N ALA A 264 1.07 -17.84 23.33
CA ALA A 264 2.03 -16.99 22.66
C ALA A 264 2.92 -17.76 21.70
N ASN A 265 3.24 -17.15 20.56
CA ASN A 265 4.23 -17.65 19.64
C ASN A 265 5.63 -17.24 20.13
N ASP A 266 6.54 -18.20 20.19
CA ASP A 266 7.92 -17.99 20.62
C ASP A 266 8.92 -17.80 19.45
N TRP A 267 8.40 -17.57 18.25
CA TRP A 267 9.18 -17.40 17.02
C TRP A 267 10.00 -18.62 16.61
N THR A 268 9.65 -19.82 17.10
CA THR A 268 10.27 -21.05 16.65
C THR A 268 9.52 -21.62 15.44
N ASP A 269 10.24 -22.25 14.52
CA ASP A 269 9.63 -22.99 13.39
C ASP A 269 8.61 -24.03 13.89
N ALA A 270 8.85 -24.61 15.06
CA ALA A 270 7.94 -25.58 15.67
C ALA A 270 6.64 -24.93 16.14
N ALA A 271 6.70 -23.72 16.74
CA ALA A 271 5.51 -22.99 17.16
C ALA A 271 4.68 -22.57 15.95
N GLU A 272 5.30 -21.99 14.93
CA GLU A 272 4.64 -21.59 13.69
C GLU A 272 4.03 -22.80 12.94
N ALA A 273 4.75 -23.90 12.84
CA ALA A 273 4.27 -25.11 12.19
C ALA A 273 3.14 -25.79 12.96
N SER A 274 3.07 -25.62 14.29
CA SER A 274 2.13 -26.35 15.15
C SER A 274 0.66 -25.93 14.96
N GLY A 275 0.41 -24.65 14.70
CA GLY A 275 -0.93 -24.05 14.72
C GLY A 275 -1.55 -23.93 16.13
N LEU A 276 -0.78 -24.24 17.19
CA LEU A 276 -1.24 -24.17 18.58
C LEU A 276 -1.12 -22.77 19.17
N THR A 277 -0.25 -21.95 18.60
CA THR A 277 0.09 -20.63 19.09
C THR A 277 -0.66 -19.52 18.31
N ASP A 278 -0.65 -18.31 18.86
CA ASP A 278 -1.10 -17.12 18.17
C ASP A 278 -0.17 -16.78 16.99
N TYR A 279 -0.59 -15.82 16.16
CA TYR A 279 0.31 -15.19 15.21
C TYR A 279 1.41 -14.45 15.98
N PRO A 280 2.65 -14.46 15.48
CA PRO A 280 3.72 -13.69 16.09
C PRO A 280 3.55 -12.19 15.79
N GLU A 281 4.12 -11.34 16.65
CA GLU A 281 4.39 -9.95 16.27
C GLU A 281 5.44 -9.96 15.16
N THR A 282 5.15 -9.30 14.05
CA THR A 282 5.98 -9.35 12.84
C THR A 282 6.55 -7.96 12.54
N PRO A 283 7.84 -7.70 12.78
CA PRO A 283 8.48 -6.52 12.21
C PRO A 283 8.41 -6.60 10.69
N LEU A 284 7.78 -5.60 10.05
CA LEU A 284 7.56 -5.62 8.61
C LEU A 284 8.82 -5.18 7.88
N VAL A 285 9.17 -5.93 6.82
CA VAL A 285 10.40 -5.71 6.05
C VAL A 285 10.11 -5.10 4.69
N LYS A 286 11.10 -4.42 4.14
CA LYS A 286 11.15 -4.01 2.74
C LYS A 286 12.01 -4.99 1.98
N LEU A 287 11.56 -5.40 0.81
CA LEU A 287 12.32 -6.24 -0.10
C LEU A 287 12.56 -5.49 -1.40
N ALA A 288 13.75 -5.66 -1.96
CA ALA A 288 14.08 -5.05 -3.25
C ALA A 288 14.86 -6.03 -4.13
N THR A 289 14.77 -5.86 -5.45
CA THR A 289 15.62 -6.61 -6.37
C THR A 289 17.09 -6.28 -6.12
N THR A 290 17.96 -7.25 -6.31
CA THR A 290 19.40 -7.04 -6.23
C THR A 290 19.84 -5.96 -7.23
N THR A 291 19.19 -5.88 -8.39
CA THR A 291 19.41 -4.82 -9.39
C THR A 291 19.18 -3.42 -8.80
N LEU A 292 18.07 -3.21 -8.07
CA LEU A 292 17.82 -1.92 -7.42
C LEU A 292 18.84 -1.66 -6.29
N LEU A 293 19.09 -2.64 -5.43
CA LEU A 293 20.00 -2.49 -4.28
C LEU A 293 21.43 -2.13 -4.70
N GLU A 294 21.89 -2.64 -5.83
CA GLU A 294 23.25 -2.43 -6.36
C GLU A 294 23.34 -1.26 -7.38
N SER A 295 22.20 -0.65 -7.75
CA SER A 295 22.15 0.38 -8.78
C SER A 295 22.86 1.68 -8.43
N GLY A 296 23.00 2.00 -7.14
CA GLY A 296 23.42 3.31 -6.67
C GLY A 296 22.40 4.44 -6.92
N SER A 297 21.17 4.09 -7.34
CA SER A 297 20.08 5.04 -7.55
C SER A 297 19.67 5.74 -6.25
N PRO A 298 19.32 7.04 -6.27
CA PRO A 298 18.68 7.71 -5.14
C PRO A 298 17.43 6.99 -4.64
N PHE A 299 16.70 6.28 -5.50
CA PHE A 299 15.55 5.48 -5.12
C PHE A 299 15.94 4.30 -4.21
N ALA A 300 17.05 3.61 -4.48
CA ALA A 300 17.55 2.55 -3.60
C ALA A 300 17.85 3.10 -2.20
N THR A 301 18.48 4.28 -2.11
CA THR A 301 18.74 4.97 -0.82
C THR A 301 17.43 5.32 -0.11
N LEU A 302 16.45 5.89 -0.81
CA LEU A 302 15.14 6.19 -0.25
C LEU A 302 14.47 4.92 0.30
N VAL A 303 14.44 3.83 -0.48
CA VAL A 303 13.84 2.56 -0.04
C VAL A 303 14.55 2.01 1.19
N GLN A 304 15.87 2.00 1.24
CA GLN A 304 16.63 1.51 2.38
C GLN A 304 16.37 2.35 3.64
N ASN A 305 16.31 3.67 3.51
CA ASN A 305 16.12 4.59 4.65
C ASN A 305 14.66 4.73 5.10
N PHE A 306 13.69 4.42 4.22
CA PHE A 306 12.27 4.54 4.58
C PHE A 306 11.95 3.76 5.86
N SER A 307 11.39 4.47 6.82
CA SER A 307 10.91 3.90 8.08
C SER A 307 9.93 4.87 8.72
N TRP A 308 8.79 4.36 9.14
CA TRP A 308 7.76 5.12 9.82
C TRP A 308 7.06 4.30 10.91
N THR A 309 5.99 4.77 11.50
CA THR A 309 5.27 4.06 12.56
C THR A 309 3.92 3.55 12.09
N ASN A 310 3.34 2.59 12.83
CA ASN A 310 1.95 2.14 12.62
C ASN A 310 0.96 3.33 12.62
N ALA A 311 1.23 4.36 13.44
CA ALA A 311 0.38 5.55 13.52
C ALA A 311 0.44 6.39 12.24
N ASP A 312 1.63 6.53 11.64
CA ASP A 312 1.81 7.25 10.37
C ASP A 312 1.05 6.56 9.24
N GLN A 313 1.23 5.24 9.12
CA GLN A 313 0.50 4.44 8.13
C GLN A 313 -1.01 4.56 8.31
N ASN A 314 -1.49 4.40 9.53
CA ASN A 314 -2.91 4.49 9.83
C ASN A 314 -3.49 5.87 9.52
N GLN A 315 -2.72 6.95 9.67
CA GLN A 315 -3.17 8.29 9.33
C GLN A 315 -3.36 8.46 7.82
N VAL A 316 -2.41 8.01 7.01
CA VAL A 316 -2.52 8.07 5.54
C VAL A 316 -3.63 7.15 5.05
N ALA A 317 -3.72 5.94 5.59
CA ALA A 317 -4.80 4.99 5.28
C ALA A 317 -6.19 5.57 5.61
N LEU A 318 -6.33 6.26 6.75
CA LEU A 318 -7.57 6.94 7.13
C LEU A 318 -7.96 8.04 6.14
N ASP A 319 -7.01 8.83 5.68
CA ASP A 319 -7.26 9.87 4.70
C ASP A 319 -7.74 9.28 3.35
N ILE A 320 -7.14 8.16 2.92
CA ILE A 320 -7.57 7.40 1.73
C ILE A 320 -9.01 6.88 1.90
N GLU A 321 -9.30 6.21 3.01
CA GLU A 321 -10.65 5.69 3.29
C GLU A 321 -11.70 6.80 3.45
N SER A 322 -11.27 8.00 3.80
CA SER A 322 -12.14 9.19 3.90
C SER A 322 -12.42 9.85 2.55
N GLY A 323 -11.86 9.30 1.46
CA GLY A 323 -12.14 9.69 0.09
C GLY A 323 -11.05 10.55 -0.58
N MET A 324 -9.89 10.75 0.04
CA MET A 324 -8.73 11.31 -0.67
C MET A 324 -8.19 10.29 -1.65
N SER A 325 -7.64 10.74 -2.77
CA SER A 325 -6.82 9.85 -3.59
C SER A 325 -5.55 9.45 -2.81
N PRO A 326 -4.99 8.26 -3.06
CA PRO A 326 -3.75 7.84 -2.39
C PRO A 326 -2.61 8.86 -2.53
N ALA A 327 -2.47 9.48 -3.70
CA ALA A 327 -1.45 10.52 -3.93
C ALA A 327 -1.68 11.78 -3.08
N GLU A 328 -2.93 12.25 -2.98
CA GLU A 328 -3.25 13.42 -2.13
C GLU A 328 -3.03 13.12 -0.64
N ALA A 329 -3.41 11.93 -0.17
CA ALA A 329 -3.20 11.51 1.21
C ALA A 329 -1.69 11.40 1.54
N ALA A 330 -0.92 10.81 0.62
CA ALA A 330 0.54 10.72 0.74
C ALA A 330 1.19 12.12 0.77
N GLN A 331 0.84 13.01 -0.16
CA GLN A 331 1.38 14.37 -0.20
C GLN A 331 1.05 15.15 1.05
N LYS A 332 -0.19 15.07 1.54
CA LYS A 332 -0.61 15.72 2.81
C LYS A 332 0.26 15.26 3.99
N TRP A 333 0.57 13.95 4.08
CA TRP A 333 1.42 13.43 5.14
C TRP A 333 2.87 13.89 4.97
N ILE A 334 3.42 13.86 3.75
CA ILE A 334 4.77 14.33 3.41
C ILE A 334 4.95 15.79 3.83
N ASP A 335 3.98 16.66 3.49
CA ASP A 335 4.02 18.09 3.82
C ASP A 335 4.04 18.35 5.33
N ALA A 336 3.38 17.49 6.11
CA ALA A 336 3.31 17.57 7.56
C ALA A 336 4.53 16.96 8.27
N ASN A 337 5.32 16.12 7.58
CA ASN A 337 6.40 15.30 8.17
C ASN A 337 7.74 15.46 7.45
N LYS A 338 8.06 16.68 7.01
CA LYS A 338 9.26 16.98 6.20
C LYS A 338 10.56 16.53 6.85
N ASP A 339 10.69 16.66 8.15
CA ASP A 339 11.90 16.22 8.88
C ASP A 339 12.10 14.70 8.75
N THR A 340 11.04 13.92 8.87
CA THR A 340 11.06 12.47 8.69
C THR A 340 11.45 12.11 7.26
N VAL A 341 10.82 12.76 6.27
CA VAL A 341 11.12 12.56 4.84
C VAL A 341 12.56 12.93 4.51
N ASN A 342 13.07 14.03 5.07
CA ASN A 342 14.46 14.43 4.91
C ASN A 342 15.44 13.41 5.52
N GLY A 343 15.02 12.72 6.60
CA GLY A 343 15.75 11.58 7.12
C GLY A 343 15.88 10.45 6.11
N TRP A 344 14.80 10.15 5.36
CA TRP A 344 14.84 9.12 4.32
C TRP A 344 15.67 9.52 3.09
N LEU A 345 15.71 10.82 2.80
CA LEU A 345 16.47 11.39 1.70
C LEU A 345 17.97 11.56 2.03
N ALA A 346 18.39 11.27 3.25
CA ALA A 346 19.79 11.38 3.64
C ALA A 346 20.70 10.55 2.72
N GLY A 347 21.69 11.19 2.12
CA GLY A 347 22.63 10.57 1.17
C GLY A 347 22.21 10.68 -0.31
N THR A 348 20.99 11.12 -0.63
CA THR A 348 20.54 11.31 -2.03
C THR A 348 20.95 12.66 -2.61
N GLY A 349 21.24 13.64 -1.77
CA GLY A 349 21.48 15.03 -2.19
C GLY A 349 20.20 15.86 -2.38
N ALA A 350 19.02 15.27 -2.15
CA ALA A 350 17.72 15.93 -2.22
C ALA A 350 17.15 16.24 -0.83
N SER A 351 16.20 17.16 -0.77
CA SER A 351 15.43 17.48 0.44
C SER A 351 14.06 18.02 0.09
N VAL A 352 13.10 17.91 1.01
CA VAL A 352 11.81 18.61 0.97
C VAL A 352 11.90 19.89 1.80
N GLU A 353 11.39 21.02 1.24
CA GLU A 353 11.40 22.35 1.88
C GLU A 353 10.12 22.64 2.67
#